data_1fb01c078aff36aacb593070e0271d77
#
_entry.id   1fb01c078aff36aacb593070e0271d77
#
_cell.length_a   1.000
_cell.length_b   1.000
_cell.length_c   1.000
_cell.angle_alpha   90.00
_cell.angle_beta   90.00
_cell.angle_gamma   90.00
#
_symmetry.space_group_name_H-M   'P 1'
#
loop_
_entity.id
_entity.type
_entity.pdbx_description
1 polymer ?
#
loop_
_entity_poly.entity_id
_entity_poly.type
_entity_poly.pdbx_seq_one_letter_code
_entity_poly.pdbx_strand_id
1 'polypeptide(L)'
;MFKVIDTHTHFDAEEFDEDRAEAFARAKEAGVGKVFLPAIDVKTTHAVLALSKEYPGYAYPMIGLHPEEVKEDWKEQLAELRKILEEHRMTGNACQEDGSPQFSDLIAIGEVGLDYYWSREFENEQLEAFEEQVKWSVETQLPLMIHCRKAQNEMVHLLRKYEKELPGGVFHCFTGNQKEAEELLSFNKFVLGVGGVSTFKSSH
;
A
#
# COMPACT_ATOMS: atom_id res chain seq x y z
N MET A 1 16.13 10.79 20.25
CA MET A 1 15.56 9.44 20.09
C MET A 1 15.18 9.29 18.62
N PHE A 2 15.66 8.28 17.91
CA PHE A 2 15.24 8.04 16.53
C PHE A 2 13.76 7.67 16.54
N LYS A 3 12.96 8.37 15.76
CA LYS A 3 11.55 7.99 15.53
C LYS A 3 11.50 6.99 14.40
N VAL A 4 10.94 5.84 14.64
CA VAL A 4 10.64 4.84 13.61
C VAL A 4 9.36 5.27 12.88
N ILE A 5 9.30 5.02 11.59
CA ILE A 5 8.06 5.11 10.81
C ILE A 5 7.61 3.67 10.56
N ASP A 6 6.40 3.34 11.02
CA ASP A 6 5.74 2.10 10.63
C ASP A 6 5.04 2.32 9.28
N THR A 7 5.60 1.74 8.23
CA THR A 7 5.14 1.97 6.87
C THR A 7 3.96 1.08 6.47
N HIS A 8 3.52 0.16 7.36
CA HIS A 8 2.43 -0.75 7.05
C HIS A 8 1.79 -1.30 8.33
N THR A 9 0.64 -0.79 8.71
CA THR A 9 -0.12 -1.28 9.86
C THR A 9 -1.63 -1.12 9.64
N HIS A 10 -2.38 -2.15 10.00
CA HIS A 10 -3.84 -2.20 9.88
C HIS A 10 -4.52 -1.84 11.21
N PHE A 11 -4.28 -0.65 11.73
CA PHE A 11 -4.99 -0.16 12.92
C PHE A 11 -6.49 0.06 12.69
N ASP A 12 -6.96 -0.03 11.44
CA ASP A 12 -8.37 -0.04 11.06
C ASP A 12 -9.06 -1.38 11.30
N ALA A 13 -8.30 -2.48 11.49
CA ALA A 13 -8.82 -3.83 11.65
C ALA A 13 -9.72 -3.97 12.89
N GLU A 14 -10.73 -4.84 12.78
CA GLU A 14 -11.75 -5.08 13.82
C GLU A 14 -11.12 -5.60 15.14
N GLU A 15 -9.96 -6.25 15.07
CA GLU A 15 -9.20 -6.70 16.24
C GLU A 15 -8.78 -5.55 17.18
N PHE A 16 -8.73 -4.31 16.67
CA PHE A 16 -8.43 -3.13 17.47
C PHE A 16 -9.66 -2.35 17.94
N ASP A 17 -10.88 -2.76 17.62
CA ASP A 17 -12.10 -1.99 17.95
C ASP A 17 -12.23 -1.66 19.44
N GLU A 18 -11.80 -2.58 20.31
CA GLU A 18 -11.91 -2.39 21.78
C GLU A 18 -10.76 -1.55 22.36
N ASP A 19 -9.54 -1.59 21.75
CA ASP A 19 -8.35 -0.93 22.32
C ASP A 19 -7.53 -0.10 21.32
N ARG A 20 -8.14 0.32 20.21
CA ARG A 20 -7.45 1.07 19.13
C ARG A 20 -6.70 2.30 19.63
N ALA A 21 -7.33 3.08 20.50
CA ALA A 21 -6.69 4.28 21.07
C ALA A 21 -5.45 3.94 21.91
N GLU A 22 -5.53 2.87 22.71
CA GLU A 22 -4.42 2.35 23.48
C GLU A 22 -3.32 1.78 22.58
N ALA A 23 -3.66 1.11 21.48
CA ALA A 23 -2.70 0.60 20.50
C ALA A 23 -1.91 1.74 19.85
N PHE A 24 -2.57 2.84 19.45
CA PHE A 24 -1.92 4.06 18.99
C PHE A 24 -1.03 4.69 20.06
N ALA A 25 -1.48 4.72 21.31
CA ALA A 25 -0.70 5.26 22.42
C ALA A 25 0.57 4.42 22.68
N ARG A 26 0.45 3.08 22.71
CA ARG A 26 1.58 2.14 22.85
C ARG A 26 2.61 2.32 21.72
N ALA A 27 2.16 2.47 20.47
CA ALA A 27 3.04 2.71 19.34
C ALA A 27 3.83 4.02 19.50
N LYS A 28 3.17 5.11 19.89
CA LYS A 28 3.82 6.40 20.16
C LYS A 28 4.84 6.29 21.29
N GLU A 29 4.49 5.62 22.39
CA GLU A 29 5.35 5.41 23.55
C GLU A 29 6.58 4.55 23.18
N ALA A 30 6.41 3.55 22.32
CA ALA A 30 7.49 2.74 21.77
C ALA A 30 8.42 3.51 20.80
N GLY A 31 8.11 4.76 20.47
CA GLY A 31 8.92 5.61 19.60
C GLY A 31 8.54 5.59 18.11
N VAL A 32 7.38 5.01 17.78
CA VAL A 32 6.83 5.13 16.41
C VAL A 32 6.36 6.56 16.21
N GLY A 33 6.96 7.26 15.26
CA GLY A 33 6.68 8.67 15.00
C GLY A 33 5.57 8.92 13.99
N LYS A 34 5.33 7.96 13.12
CA LYS A 34 4.27 7.97 12.09
C LYS A 34 3.85 6.54 11.79
N VAL A 35 2.59 6.37 11.39
CA VAL A 35 2.06 5.11 10.89
C VAL A 35 1.40 5.32 9.54
N PHE A 36 1.60 4.38 8.62
CA PHE A 36 0.96 4.36 7.33
C PHE A 36 -0.10 3.27 7.31
N LEU A 37 -1.31 3.64 6.92
CA LEU A 37 -2.50 2.79 6.97
C LEU A 37 -2.89 2.37 5.55
N PRO A 38 -2.50 1.19 5.08
CA PRO A 38 -2.93 0.70 3.78
C PRO A 38 -4.40 0.25 3.83
N ALA A 39 -5.17 0.61 2.81
CA ALA A 39 -6.48 0.05 2.61
C ALA A 39 -6.38 -1.25 1.79
N ILE A 40 -7.35 -2.15 1.96
CA ILE A 40 -7.44 -3.41 1.22
C ILE A 40 -8.65 -3.46 0.28
N ASP A 41 -9.66 -2.63 0.55
CA ASP A 41 -10.92 -2.53 -0.20
C ASP A 41 -11.58 -1.15 -0.02
N VAL A 42 -12.79 -0.97 -0.54
CA VAL A 42 -13.58 0.27 -0.39
C VAL A 42 -13.92 0.55 1.09
N LYS A 43 -14.32 -0.48 1.85
CA LYS A 43 -14.71 -0.33 3.28
C LYS A 43 -13.54 0.17 4.11
N THR A 44 -12.40 -0.47 3.98
CA THR A 44 -11.18 -0.11 4.72
C THR A 44 -10.60 1.23 4.26
N THR A 45 -10.76 1.61 2.99
CA THR A 45 -10.40 2.95 2.51
C THR A 45 -11.11 4.03 3.31
N HIS A 46 -12.43 3.91 3.53
CA HIS A 46 -13.14 4.86 4.38
C HIS A 46 -12.67 4.85 5.84
N ALA A 47 -12.34 3.67 6.38
CA ALA A 47 -11.85 3.53 7.75
C ALA A 47 -10.49 4.22 7.94
N VAL A 48 -9.52 3.96 7.05
CA VAL A 48 -8.18 4.59 7.16
C VAL A 48 -8.22 6.10 6.93
N LEU A 49 -9.11 6.60 6.06
CA LEU A 49 -9.37 8.03 5.87
C LEU A 49 -9.97 8.67 7.13
N ALA A 50 -10.84 7.97 7.85
CA ALA A 50 -11.40 8.45 9.11
C ALA A 50 -10.31 8.50 10.21
N LEU A 51 -9.52 7.42 10.34
CA LEU A 51 -8.42 7.37 11.30
C LEU A 51 -7.34 8.44 11.04
N SER A 52 -7.04 8.76 9.81
CA SER A 52 -6.08 9.83 9.50
C SER A 52 -6.55 11.19 9.98
N LYS A 53 -7.86 11.45 9.96
CA LYS A 53 -8.47 12.68 10.49
C LYS A 53 -8.51 12.70 12.01
N GLU A 54 -8.66 11.53 12.65
CA GLU A 54 -8.63 11.39 14.11
C GLU A 54 -7.20 11.54 14.68
N TYR A 55 -6.18 11.08 13.91
CA TYR A 55 -4.77 11.16 14.31
C TYR A 55 -3.93 12.01 13.34
N PRO A 56 -4.23 13.31 13.19
CA PRO A 56 -3.60 14.18 12.19
C PRO A 56 -2.09 14.31 12.44
N GLY A 57 -1.30 14.23 11.35
CA GLY A 57 0.16 14.30 11.40
C GLY A 57 0.84 13.05 11.97
N TYR A 58 0.07 12.01 12.32
CA TYR A 58 0.57 10.74 12.83
C TYR A 58 0.16 9.55 11.95
N ALA A 59 -1.12 9.43 11.61
CA ALA A 59 -1.65 8.37 10.75
C ALA A 59 -1.86 8.90 9.32
N TYR A 60 -1.38 8.15 8.33
CA TYR A 60 -1.41 8.53 6.92
C TYR A 60 -2.05 7.42 6.09
N PRO A 61 -3.16 7.69 5.38
CA PRO A 61 -3.91 6.68 4.67
C PRO A 61 -3.33 6.42 3.27
N MET A 62 -3.51 5.19 2.80
CA MET A 62 -3.31 4.78 1.43
C MET A 62 -4.64 4.28 0.84
N ILE A 63 -4.68 4.09 -0.48
CA ILE A 63 -5.85 3.60 -1.20
C ILE A 63 -5.47 2.49 -2.16
N GLY A 64 -6.20 1.37 -2.11
CA GLY A 64 -5.95 0.24 -3.00
C GLY A 64 -6.93 -0.91 -2.81
N LEU A 65 -6.95 -1.81 -3.80
CA LEU A 65 -7.61 -3.10 -3.75
C LEU A 65 -6.55 -4.19 -3.59
N HIS A 66 -6.55 -4.83 -2.44
CA HIS A 66 -5.64 -5.93 -2.12
C HIS A 66 -5.93 -7.16 -2.98
N PRO A 67 -4.94 -7.95 -3.40
CA PRO A 67 -5.17 -9.11 -4.26
C PRO A 67 -6.12 -10.16 -3.66
N GLU A 68 -6.16 -10.33 -2.34
CA GLU A 68 -7.08 -11.26 -1.68
C GLU A 68 -8.54 -10.77 -1.72
N GLU A 69 -8.79 -9.48 -1.97
CA GLU A 69 -10.12 -8.89 -2.13
C GLU A 69 -10.55 -8.77 -3.62
N VAL A 70 -9.71 -9.23 -4.55
CA VAL A 70 -10.08 -9.36 -5.96
C VAL A 70 -10.98 -10.59 -6.13
N LYS A 71 -12.29 -10.33 -6.30
CA LYS A 71 -13.36 -11.32 -6.46
C LYS A 71 -14.23 -10.93 -7.67
N GLU A 72 -15.44 -11.44 -7.76
CA GLU A 72 -16.34 -11.21 -8.91
C GLU A 72 -16.67 -9.72 -9.12
N ASP A 73 -16.68 -8.94 -8.04
CA ASP A 73 -17.03 -7.51 -8.00
C ASP A 73 -15.81 -6.57 -8.09
N TRP A 74 -14.63 -7.07 -8.41
CA TRP A 74 -13.39 -6.29 -8.38
C TRP A 74 -13.40 -5.03 -9.25
N LYS A 75 -14.13 -5.07 -10.38
CA LYS A 75 -14.24 -3.91 -11.28
C LYS A 75 -15.06 -2.79 -10.67
N GLU A 76 -16.14 -3.14 -9.99
CA GLU A 76 -16.98 -2.22 -9.26
C GLU A 76 -16.21 -1.60 -8.08
N GLN A 77 -15.45 -2.41 -7.35
CA GLN A 77 -14.59 -1.93 -6.28
C GLN A 77 -13.50 -0.98 -6.81
N LEU A 78 -12.80 -1.31 -7.89
CA LEU A 78 -11.83 -0.41 -8.50
C LEU A 78 -12.46 0.90 -8.98
N ALA A 79 -13.66 0.85 -9.57
CA ALA A 79 -14.35 2.05 -10.02
C ALA A 79 -14.69 2.99 -8.84
N GLU A 80 -15.14 2.45 -7.71
CA GLU A 80 -15.42 3.25 -6.51
C GLU A 80 -14.12 3.75 -5.85
N LEU A 81 -13.08 2.95 -5.75
CA LEU A 81 -11.77 3.38 -5.27
C LEU A 81 -11.19 4.50 -6.13
N ARG A 82 -11.32 4.40 -7.46
CA ARG A 82 -10.89 5.46 -8.38
C ARG A 82 -11.66 6.76 -8.12
N LYS A 83 -12.95 6.69 -7.89
CA LYS A 83 -13.77 7.85 -7.55
C LYS A 83 -13.32 8.50 -6.24
N ILE A 84 -13.07 7.69 -5.18
CA ILE A 84 -12.55 8.19 -3.91
C ILE A 84 -11.17 8.85 -4.12
N LEU A 85 -10.28 8.26 -4.92
CA LEU A 85 -8.98 8.83 -5.26
C LEU A 85 -9.13 10.22 -5.91
N GLU A 86 -10.04 10.38 -6.86
CA GLU A 86 -10.32 11.68 -7.50
C GLU A 86 -10.96 12.70 -6.55
N GLU A 87 -11.82 12.27 -5.63
CA GLU A 87 -12.43 13.14 -4.62
C GLU A 87 -11.39 13.71 -3.64
N HIS A 88 -10.29 12.95 -3.36
CA HIS A 88 -9.17 13.39 -2.52
C HIS A 88 -8.09 14.12 -3.29
N ARG A 89 -8.23 14.26 -4.61
CA ARG A 89 -7.39 15.14 -5.40
C ARG A 89 -7.70 16.59 -5.03
N MET A 90 -6.67 17.37 -4.72
CA MET A 90 -6.88 18.79 -4.39
C MET A 90 -7.51 19.54 -5.56
N THR A 91 -8.64 20.21 -5.31
CA THR A 91 -9.27 21.10 -6.27
C THR A 91 -8.48 22.41 -6.34
N GLY A 92 -8.05 22.77 -7.54
CA GLY A 92 -7.31 24.02 -7.79
C GLY A 92 -5.96 23.77 -8.45
N ASN A 93 -5.20 24.86 -8.68
CA ASN A 93 -3.87 24.79 -9.30
C ASN A 93 -2.77 24.30 -8.34
N ALA A 94 -3.11 23.55 -7.31
CA ALA A 94 -2.16 22.96 -6.40
C ALA A 94 -1.53 21.74 -7.09
N CYS A 95 -0.37 21.95 -7.70
CA CYS A 95 0.50 20.91 -8.16
C CYS A 95 1.71 20.84 -7.23
N GLN A 96 2.33 19.67 -7.14
CA GLN A 96 3.66 19.55 -6.55
C GLN A 96 4.67 20.33 -7.40
N GLU A 97 5.88 20.55 -6.89
CA GLU A 97 6.93 21.30 -7.60
C GLU A 97 7.30 20.68 -8.97
N ASP A 98 7.07 19.39 -9.14
CA ASP A 98 7.29 18.64 -10.39
C ASP A 98 6.11 18.69 -11.38
N GLY A 99 5.02 19.39 -11.03
CA GLY A 99 3.82 19.53 -11.87
C GLY A 99 2.80 18.40 -11.71
N SER A 100 3.07 17.39 -10.85
CA SER A 100 2.10 16.33 -10.56
C SER A 100 0.92 16.83 -9.72
N PRO A 101 -0.26 16.17 -9.79
CA PRO A 101 -1.41 16.55 -8.96
C PRO A 101 -1.07 16.38 -7.47
N GLN A 102 -1.53 17.32 -6.65
CA GLN A 102 -1.42 17.20 -5.20
C GLN A 102 -2.69 16.56 -4.65
N PHE A 103 -2.52 15.57 -3.77
CA PHE A 103 -3.61 14.90 -3.04
C PHE A 103 -3.61 15.39 -1.59
N SER A 104 -4.79 15.67 -1.04
CA SER A 104 -4.91 16.30 0.28
C SER A 104 -4.44 15.42 1.42
N ASP A 105 -4.73 14.11 1.35
CA ASP A 105 -4.55 13.20 2.49
C ASP A 105 -3.80 11.91 2.12
N LEU A 106 -4.01 11.36 0.92
CA LEU A 106 -3.45 10.08 0.48
C LEU A 106 -1.94 10.17 0.22
N ILE A 107 -1.18 9.19 0.72
CA ILE A 107 0.28 9.16 0.59
C ILE A 107 0.80 8.09 -0.36
N ALA A 108 0.00 7.10 -0.73
CA ALA A 108 0.38 6.01 -1.63
C ALA A 108 -0.83 5.31 -2.24
N ILE A 109 -0.60 4.56 -3.32
CA ILE A 109 -1.51 3.55 -3.84
C ILE A 109 -1.15 2.22 -3.17
N GLY A 110 -2.04 1.72 -2.31
CA GLY A 110 -1.78 0.51 -1.54
C GLY A 110 -2.81 0.22 -0.44
N GLU A 111 -2.91 -1.03 -0.08
CA GLU A 111 -2.09 -2.18 -0.45
C GLU A 111 -2.57 -2.80 -1.78
N VAL A 112 -1.65 -3.03 -2.71
CA VAL A 112 -1.93 -3.54 -4.04
C VAL A 112 -0.92 -4.63 -4.41
N GLY A 113 -1.20 -5.47 -5.39
CA GLY A 113 -0.22 -6.48 -5.81
C GLY A 113 -0.84 -7.81 -6.21
N LEU A 114 -0.12 -8.91 -5.92
CA LEU A 114 -0.50 -10.26 -6.29
C LEU A 114 -0.32 -11.24 -5.12
N ASP A 115 -1.30 -12.12 -4.91
CA ASP A 115 -1.21 -13.24 -3.98
C ASP A 115 -1.71 -14.53 -4.64
N TYR A 116 -0.80 -15.48 -4.89
CA TYR A 116 -1.10 -16.80 -5.45
C TYR A 116 -0.92 -17.93 -4.43
N TYR A 117 -0.81 -17.55 -3.14
CA TYR A 117 -0.60 -18.53 -2.08
C TYR A 117 -1.91 -19.22 -1.67
N TRP A 118 -2.98 -18.44 -1.48
CA TRP A 118 -4.25 -18.98 -1.00
C TRP A 118 -5.10 -19.54 -2.12
N SER A 119 -5.18 -18.85 -3.26
CA SER A 119 -5.96 -19.25 -4.42
C SER A 119 -5.37 -18.67 -5.69
N ARG A 120 -5.57 -19.35 -6.81
CA ARG A 120 -5.29 -18.85 -8.17
C ARG A 120 -6.59 -18.67 -8.97
N GLU A 121 -7.73 -18.74 -8.34
CA GLU A 121 -9.05 -18.64 -8.99
C GLU A 121 -9.20 -17.31 -9.74
N PHE A 122 -8.75 -16.21 -9.17
CA PHE A 122 -8.80 -14.86 -9.74
C PHE A 122 -7.42 -14.35 -10.18
N GLU A 123 -6.54 -15.24 -10.63
CA GLU A 123 -5.16 -14.88 -11.01
C GLU A 123 -5.10 -13.81 -12.10
N ASN A 124 -5.94 -13.93 -13.13
CA ASN A 124 -5.97 -12.96 -14.24
C ASN A 124 -6.58 -11.62 -13.78
N GLU A 125 -7.63 -11.68 -13.00
CA GLU A 125 -8.29 -10.52 -12.40
C GLU A 125 -7.36 -9.76 -11.46
N GLN A 126 -6.56 -10.47 -10.65
CA GLN A 126 -5.51 -9.86 -9.83
C GLN A 126 -4.49 -9.12 -10.69
N LEU A 127 -4.04 -9.71 -11.81
CA LEU A 127 -3.10 -9.06 -12.73
C LEU A 127 -3.71 -7.79 -13.35
N GLU A 128 -4.96 -7.85 -13.82
CA GLU A 128 -5.66 -6.71 -14.40
C GLU A 128 -5.87 -5.60 -13.34
N ALA A 129 -6.33 -5.97 -12.14
CA ALA A 129 -6.53 -5.04 -11.02
C ALA A 129 -5.23 -4.37 -10.57
N PHE A 130 -4.14 -5.14 -10.49
CA PHE A 130 -2.83 -4.62 -10.14
C PHE A 130 -2.30 -3.67 -11.22
N GLU A 131 -2.39 -4.06 -12.52
CA GLU A 131 -1.94 -3.20 -13.62
C GLU A 131 -2.70 -1.87 -13.66
N GLU A 132 -4.01 -1.87 -13.38
CA GLU A 132 -4.81 -0.65 -13.32
C GLU A 132 -4.33 0.27 -12.19
N GLN A 133 -4.04 -0.28 -11.02
CA GLN A 133 -3.54 0.49 -9.87
C GLN A 133 -2.08 0.96 -10.05
N VAL A 134 -1.26 0.21 -10.79
CA VAL A 134 0.06 0.68 -11.25
C VAL A 134 -0.07 1.91 -12.15
N LYS A 135 -1.04 1.93 -13.07
CA LYS A 135 -1.34 3.11 -13.89
C LYS A 135 -1.79 4.31 -13.03
N TRP A 136 -2.58 4.07 -11.99
CA TRP A 136 -2.92 5.15 -11.04
C TRP A 136 -1.68 5.74 -10.37
N SER A 137 -0.72 4.90 -9.96
CA SER A 137 0.55 5.37 -9.40
C SER A 137 1.34 6.22 -10.40
N VAL A 138 1.43 5.79 -11.65
CA VAL A 138 2.07 6.58 -12.72
C VAL A 138 1.37 7.92 -12.93
N GLU A 139 0.04 7.93 -13.01
CA GLU A 139 -0.76 9.13 -13.25
C GLU A 139 -0.68 10.14 -12.09
N THR A 140 -0.76 9.62 -10.86
CA THR A 140 -0.84 10.46 -9.65
C THR A 140 0.53 10.78 -9.05
N GLN A 141 1.57 10.06 -9.46
CA GLN A 141 2.90 10.09 -8.85
C GLN A 141 2.89 9.72 -7.35
N LEU A 142 1.83 9.03 -6.88
CA LEU A 142 1.81 8.42 -5.56
C LEU A 142 2.59 7.09 -5.59
N PRO A 143 3.51 6.84 -4.63
CA PRO A 143 4.27 5.59 -4.58
C PRO A 143 3.37 4.38 -4.35
N LEU A 144 3.88 3.19 -4.70
CA LEU A 144 3.18 1.93 -4.51
C LEU A 144 3.54 1.29 -3.16
N MET A 145 2.55 0.76 -2.45
CA MET A 145 2.72 -0.19 -1.36
C MET A 145 2.31 -1.58 -1.87
N ILE A 146 3.29 -2.44 -2.13
CA ILE A 146 3.10 -3.68 -2.89
C ILE A 146 3.12 -4.90 -1.98
N HIS A 147 2.02 -5.64 -2.02
CA HIS A 147 1.93 -7.02 -1.54
C HIS A 147 2.39 -7.99 -2.63
N CYS A 148 3.21 -8.96 -2.27
CA CYS A 148 3.59 -10.02 -3.18
C CYS A 148 3.79 -11.35 -2.46
N ARG A 149 2.99 -12.35 -2.81
CA ARG A 149 3.13 -13.69 -2.26
C ARG A 149 2.96 -14.75 -3.34
N LYS A 150 4.06 -15.53 -3.57
CA LYS A 150 4.11 -16.59 -4.61
C LYS A 150 3.84 -16.09 -6.04
N ALA A 151 4.09 -14.80 -6.34
CA ALA A 151 3.78 -14.16 -7.62
C ALA A 151 4.88 -13.17 -8.07
N GLN A 152 6.13 -13.30 -7.60
CA GLN A 152 7.17 -12.32 -7.87
C GLN A 152 7.47 -12.17 -9.36
N ASN A 153 7.53 -13.26 -10.12
CA ASN A 153 7.84 -13.20 -11.54
C ASN A 153 6.81 -12.38 -12.32
N GLU A 154 5.52 -12.62 -12.05
CA GLU A 154 4.40 -11.94 -12.68
C GLU A 154 4.39 -10.46 -12.29
N MET A 155 4.59 -10.17 -11.01
CA MET A 155 4.70 -8.80 -10.49
C MET A 155 5.86 -8.04 -11.13
N VAL A 156 7.05 -8.61 -11.15
CA VAL A 156 8.25 -8.00 -11.76
C VAL A 156 8.03 -7.76 -13.25
N HIS A 157 7.47 -8.76 -13.97
CA HIS A 157 7.17 -8.61 -15.39
C HIS A 157 6.22 -7.44 -15.66
N LEU A 158 5.19 -7.28 -14.84
CA LEU A 158 4.23 -6.17 -14.96
C LEU A 158 4.91 -4.82 -14.65
N LEU A 159 5.60 -4.70 -13.52
CA LEU A 159 6.25 -3.45 -13.11
C LEU A 159 7.31 -2.96 -14.11
N ARG A 160 8.04 -3.88 -14.78
CA ARG A 160 9.03 -3.53 -15.81
C ARG A 160 8.43 -2.75 -16.98
N LYS A 161 7.15 -2.95 -17.31
CA LYS A 161 6.47 -2.18 -18.35
C LYS A 161 6.39 -0.69 -18.04
N TYR A 162 6.31 -0.35 -16.75
CA TYR A 162 6.09 1.00 -16.22
C TYR A 162 7.31 1.58 -15.48
N GLU A 163 8.43 0.86 -15.42
CA GLU A 163 9.59 1.15 -14.56
C GLU A 163 10.10 2.59 -14.65
N LYS A 164 10.10 3.16 -15.86
CA LYS A 164 10.62 4.51 -16.10
C LYS A 164 9.69 5.62 -15.57
N GLU A 165 8.41 5.31 -15.44
CA GLU A 165 7.35 6.26 -15.11
C GLU A 165 6.95 6.18 -13.63
N LEU A 166 7.23 5.05 -12.98
CA LEU A 166 6.90 4.81 -11.59
C LEU A 166 7.64 5.74 -10.64
N PRO A 167 6.94 6.35 -9.67
CA PRO A 167 7.56 7.20 -8.65
C PRO A 167 8.41 6.42 -7.64
N GLY A 168 8.18 5.11 -7.51
CA GLY A 168 8.81 4.21 -6.55
C GLY A 168 7.80 3.55 -5.63
N GLY A 169 8.28 2.92 -4.55
CA GLY A 169 7.40 2.25 -3.61
C GLY A 169 8.11 1.33 -2.62
N VAL A 170 7.31 0.53 -1.96
CA VAL A 170 7.75 -0.47 -0.97
C VAL A 170 7.24 -1.84 -1.37
N PHE A 171 8.12 -2.82 -1.47
CA PHE A 171 7.71 -4.23 -1.47
C PHE A 171 7.51 -4.63 0.00
N HIS A 172 6.27 -4.63 0.43
CA HIS A 172 5.87 -4.85 1.80
C HIS A 172 6.23 -6.25 2.28
N CYS A 173 6.64 -6.36 3.54
CA CYS A 173 6.88 -7.63 4.25
C CYS A 173 7.66 -8.67 3.43
N PHE A 174 8.79 -8.25 2.84
CA PHE A 174 9.59 -9.11 1.99
C PHE A 174 10.08 -10.36 2.75
N THR A 175 9.85 -11.54 2.17
CA THR A 175 10.23 -12.85 2.74
C THR A 175 10.99 -13.74 1.75
N GLY A 176 11.51 -13.18 0.67
CA GLY A 176 12.25 -13.87 -0.37
C GLY A 176 13.72 -14.13 -0.02
N ASN A 177 14.43 -14.77 -0.94
CA ASN A 177 15.87 -14.99 -0.86
C ASN A 177 16.66 -13.79 -1.40
N GLN A 178 18.01 -13.84 -1.26
CA GLN A 178 18.89 -12.76 -1.71
C GLN A 178 18.72 -12.42 -3.19
N LYS A 179 18.59 -13.42 -4.07
CA LYS A 179 18.45 -13.19 -5.52
C LYS A 179 17.13 -12.45 -5.84
N GLU A 180 16.07 -12.83 -5.17
CA GLU A 180 14.77 -12.15 -5.28
C GLU A 180 14.85 -10.72 -4.74
N ALA A 181 15.56 -10.49 -3.63
CA ALA A 181 15.80 -9.17 -3.09
C ALA A 181 16.59 -8.27 -4.07
N GLU A 182 17.68 -8.80 -4.67
CA GLU A 182 18.51 -8.08 -5.65
C GLU A 182 17.68 -7.71 -6.89
N GLU A 183 16.79 -8.59 -7.36
CA GLU A 183 15.90 -8.31 -8.46
C GLU A 183 14.92 -7.17 -8.15
N LEU A 184 14.28 -7.19 -6.98
CA LEU A 184 13.37 -6.13 -6.55
C LEU A 184 14.09 -4.80 -6.32
N LEU A 185 15.26 -4.81 -5.72
CA LEU A 185 16.10 -3.62 -5.50
C LEU A 185 16.74 -3.08 -6.79
N SER A 186 16.66 -3.81 -7.90
CA SER A 186 17.05 -3.29 -9.21
C SER A 186 16.06 -2.25 -9.77
N PHE A 187 14.83 -2.18 -9.24
CA PHE A 187 13.92 -1.07 -9.51
C PHE A 187 14.38 0.18 -8.74
N ASN A 188 14.80 1.20 -9.45
CA ASN A 188 15.13 2.48 -8.83
C ASN A 188 13.93 3.02 -8.03
N LYS A 189 14.21 3.63 -6.86
CA LYS A 189 13.20 4.24 -5.97
C LYS A 189 12.30 3.24 -5.25
N PHE A 190 12.56 1.92 -5.33
CA PHE A 190 11.87 0.93 -4.52
C PHE A 190 12.74 0.45 -3.36
N VAL A 191 12.08 0.09 -2.27
CA VAL A 191 12.73 -0.47 -1.07
C VAL A 191 12.00 -1.72 -0.61
N LEU A 192 12.68 -2.55 0.20
CA LEU A 192 12.08 -3.73 0.81
C LEU A 192 11.54 -3.37 2.21
N GLY A 193 10.31 -3.75 2.49
CA GLY A 193 9.70 -3.64 3.80
C GLY A 193 10.08 -4.81 4.71
N VAL A 194 10.52 -4.50 5.93
CA VAL A 194 10.78 -5.50 6.96
C VAL A 194 9.49 -5.71 7.76
N GLY A 195 8.92 -6.92 7.68
CA GLY A 195 7.68 -7.26 8.38
C GLY A 195 7.91 -8.01 9.70
N GLY A 196 6.82 -8.23 10.44
CA GLY A 196 6.81 -8.97 11.71
C GLY A 196 7.36 -10.40 11.63
N VAL A 197 7.36 -10.99 10.44
CA VAL A 197 7.97 -12.33 10.18
C VAL A 197 9.44 -12.38 10.60
N SER A 198 10.17 -11.25 10.49
CA SER A 198 11.58 -11.15 10.91
C SER A 198 11.80 -11.40 12.41
N THR A 199 10.75 -11.30 13.22
CA THR A 199 10.80 -11.54 14.68
C THR A 199 10.61 -13.02 15.06
N PHE A 200 10.21 -13.87 14.11
CA PHE A 200 10.01 -15.28 14.39
C PHE A 200 11.34 -16.03 14.44
N LYS A 201 11.50 -16.94 15.42
CA LYS A 201 12.73 -17.74 15.60
C LYS A 201 13.06 -18.64 14.39
N SER A 202 12.07 -18.97 13.58
CA SER A 202 12.19 -19.79 12.34
C SER A 202 12.36 -18.93 11.09
N SER A 203 12.42 -17.62 11.20
CA SER A 203 12.70 -16.73 10.08
C SER A 203 14.17 -16.85 9.68
N HIS A 204 14.42 -17.15 8.42
CA HIS A 204 15.77 -17.31 7.84
C HIS A 204 16.04 -16.19 6.85
#